data_6cf050d5ae15eda451d0029386d31704
#
_entry.id   6cf050d5ae15eda451d0029386d31704
#
_cell.length_a   1.000
_cell.length_b   1.000
_cell.length_c   1.000
_cell.angle_alpha   90.00
_cell.angle_beta   90.00
_cell.angle_gamma   90.00
#
_symmetry.space_group_name_H-M   'P 1'
#
loop_
_entity.id
_entity.type
_entity.pdbx_description
1 polymer ?
#
loop_
_entity_poly.entity_id
_entity_poly.type
_entity_poly.pdbx_seq_one_letter_code
_entity_poly.pdbx_strand_id
1 'polypeptide(L)'
;MIKKIFKFIRSIFRGIFNFFPWYAKLYKGRAWYTKMAVGTVSFFVAIFLYLGMVDINFLWLFGKSPGFIDIKTPPTYAASEIYSADSVLIGRFYKENRTPVKYEEVTPAFWNALISTEDERFYSHNGIDFMGIGGAIKDAVTGSGGRGASTITQQLAKNMFRVRTQYSSGLLGHVPGLRMLIMKSKEWIIAVKLEL
;
A
#
# COMPACT_ATOMS: atom_id res chain seq x y z
N MET A 1 -28.52 25.77 9.53
CA MET A 1 -27.37 24.93 9.18
C MET A 1 -27.35 23.62 9.98
N ILE A 2 -27.42 23.62 11.29
CA ILE A 2 -27.41 22.44 12.18
C ILE A 2 -28.52 21.42 11.87
N LYS A 3 -29.78 21.85 11.63
CA LYS A 3 -30.86 20.94 11.24
C LYS A 3 -30.64 20.18 9.95
N LYS A 4 -29.95 20.79 8.96
CA LYS A 4 -29.60 20.11 7.69
C LYS A 4 -28.51 19.03 7.91
N ILE A 5 -27.52 19.33 8.76
CA ILE A 5 -26.47 18.38 9.14
C ILE A 5 -27.08 17.19 9.88
N PHE A 6 -27.97 17.44 10.83
CA PHE A 6 -28.63 16.38 11.59
C PHE A 6 -29.52 15.49 10.71
N LYS A 7 -30.23 16.10 9.73
CA LYS A 7 -31.03 15.35 8.74
C LYS A 7 -30.15 14.50 7.85
N PHE A 8 -28.98 14.99 7.43
CA PHE A 8 -28.01 14.28 6.63
C PHE A 8 -27.40 13.09 7.41
N ILE A 9 -26.96 13.30 8.63
CA ILE A 9 -26.42 12.24 9.51
C ILE A 9 -27.50 11.16 9.74
N ARG A 10 -28.73 11.55 10.06
CA ARG A 10 -29.85 10.61 10.24
C ARG A 10 -30.16 9.81 8.96
N SER A 11 -29.99 10.42 7.78
CA SER A 11 -30.18 9.73 6.49
C SER A 11 -29.10 8.67 6.28
N ILE A 12 -27.85 8.97 6.61
CA ILE A 12 -26.74 8.01 6.53
C ILE A 12 -26.99 6.82 7.48
N PHE A 13 -27.31 7.10 8.75
CA PHE A 13 -27.63 6.03 9.70
C PHE A 13 -28.81 5.16 9.25
N ARG A 14 -29.88 5.78 8.72
CA ARG A 14 -31.02 5.02 8.16
C ARG A 14 -30.59 4.17 6.97
N GLY A 15 -29.74 4.68 6.08
CA GLY A 15 -29.18 3.93 4.97
C GLY A 15 -28.39 2.69 5.43
N ILE A 16 -27.52 2.87 6.43
CA ILE A 16 -26.75 1.76 7.03
C ILE A 16 -27.67 0.73 7.67
N PHE A 17 -28.66 1.16 8.46
CA PHE A 17 -29.63 0.24 9.10
C PHE A 17 -30.48 -0.51 8.10
N ASN A 18 -30.85 0.10 6.96
CA ASN A 18 -31.64 -0.57 5.91
C ASN A 18 -30.79 -1.48 5.03
N PHE A 19 -29.47 -1.27 4.97
CA PHE A 19 -28.55 -2.09 4.19
C PHE A 19 -28.54 -3.55 4.68
N PHE A 20 -28.46 -3.78 5.98
CA PHE A 20 -28.37 -5.13 6.53
C PHE A 20 -29.59 -6.02 6.21
N PRO A 21 -30.84 -5.58 6.43
CA PRO A 21 -32.00 -6.39 6.03
C PRO A 21 -32.14 -6.54 4.51
N TRP A 22 -31.76 -5.53 3.73
CA TRP A 22 -31.69 -5.64 2.27
C TRP A 22 -30.66 -6.70 1.83
N TYR A 23 -29.45 -6.65 2.40
CA TYR A 23 -28.38 -7.60 2.12
C TYR A 23 -28.78 -9.03 2.54
N ALA A 24 -29.43 -9.20 3.69
CA ALA A 24 -29.93 -10.49 4.15
C ALA A 24 -30.96 -11.11 3.17
N LYS A 25 -31.76 -10.30 2.47
CA LYS A 25 -32.68 -10.79 1.43
C LYS A 25 -31.95 -11.41 0.23
N LEU A 26 -30.71 -11.00 -0.06
CA LEU A 26 -29.90 -11.60 -1.12
C LEU A 26 -29.53 -13.06 -0.83
N TYR A 27 -29.52 -13.46 0.43
CA TYR A 27 -29.19 -14.83 0.86
C TYR A 27 -30.44 -15.69 1.09
N LYS A 28 -31.58 -15.07 1.48
CA LYS A 28 -32.78 -15.80 1.90
C LYS A 28 -33.40 -16.54 0.71
N GLY A 29 -33.59 -17.85 0.87
CA GLY A 29 -34.27 -18.71 -0.14
C GLY A 29 -33.47 -19.03 -1.41
N ARG A 30 -32.19 -18.57 -1.49
CA ARG A 30 -31.34 -18.82 -2.67
C ARG A 30 -30.52 -20.09 -2.54
N ALA A 31 -30.15 -20.67 -3.69
CA ALA A 31 -29.24 -21.82 -3.77
C ALA A 31 -27.86 -21.48 -3.20
N TRP A 32 -27.13 -22.49 -2.75
CA TRP A 32 -25.82 -22.34 -2.10
C TRP A 32 -24.79 -21.61 -2.99
N TYR A 33 -24.77 -21.93 -4.31
CA TYR A 33 -23.84 -21.29 -5.26
C TYR A 33 -24.10 -19.77 -5.43
N THR A 34 -25.38 -19.34 -5.39
CA THR A 34 -25.69 -17.89 -5.41
C THR A 34 -25.27 -17.20 -4.13
N LYS A 35 -25.35 -17.87 -2.98
CA LYS A 35 -24.84 -17.35 -1.70
C LYS A 35 -23.32 -17.19 -1.76
N MET A 36 -22.61 -18.19 -2.31
CA MET A 36 -21.17 -18.08 -2.52
C MET A 36 -20.81 -16.92 -3.46
N ALA A 37 -21.49 -16.81 -4.60
CA ALA A 37 -21.23 -15.72 -5.54
C ALA A 37 -21.44 -14.33 -4.91
N VAL A 38 -22.57 -14.13 -4.21
CA VAL A 38 -22.83 -12.87 -3.49
C VAL A 38 -21.77 -12.61 -2.42
N GLY A 39 -21.37 -13.63 -1.66
CA GLY A 39 -20.32 -13.52 -0.64
C GLY A 39 -18.97 -13.11 -1.24
N THR A 40 -18.57 -13.76 -2.33
CA THR A 40 -17.32 -13.45 -3.03
C THR A 40 -17.33 -12.03 -3.59
N VAL A 41 -18.38 -11.62 -4.28
CA VAL A 41 -18.50 -10.24 -4.80
C VAL A 41 -18.45 -9.23 -3.67
N SER A 42 -19.21 -9.48 -2.59
CA SER A 42 -19.23 -8.57 -1.42
C SER A 42 -17.86 -8.46 -0.75
N PHE A 43 -17.11 -9.56 -0.68
CA PHE A 43 -15.74 -9.57 -0.14
C PHE A 43 -14.82 -8.67 -0.95
N PHE A 44 -14.82 -8.79 -2.29
CA PHE A 44 -14.01 -7.92 -3.14
C PHE A 44 -14.45 -6.46 -3.08
N VAL A 45 -15.75 -6.20 -3.08
CA VAL A 45 -16.28 -4.82 -2.92
C VAL A 45 -15.83 -4.23 -1.59
N ALA A 46 -15.87 -4.98 -0.50
CA ALA A 46 -15.40 -4.53 0.81
C ALA A 46 -13.89 -4.21 0.81
N ILE A 47 -13.07 -5.04 0.14
CA ILE A 47 -11.63 -4.77 -0.03
C ILE A 47 -11.40 -3.48 -0.81
N PHE A 48 -12.08 -3.30 -1.95
CA PHE A 48 -11.94 -2.08 -2.77
C PHE A 48 -12.36 -0.82 -1.99
N LEU A 49 -13.48 -0.89 -1.27
CA LEU A 49 -13.93 0.22 -0.42
C LEU A 49 -12.92 0.51 0.69
N TYR A 50 -12.39 -0.53 1.34
CA TYR A 50 -11.35 -0.38 2.36
C TYR A 50 -10.09 0.31 1.79
N LEU A 51 -9.57 -0.17 0.66
CA LEU A 51 -8.39 0.43 0.03
C LEU A 51 -8.65 1.88 -0.40
N GLY A 52 -9.83 2.18 -0.94
CA GLY A 52 -10.25 3.55 -1.25
C GLY A 52 -10.30 4.44 0.00
N MET A 53 -10.85 3.95 1.11
CA MET A 53 -10.87 4.68 2.39
C MET A 53 -9.46 4.93 2.94
N VAL A 54 -8.55 3.96 2.79
CA VAL A 54 -7.14 4.12 3.18
C VAL A 54 -6.46 5.20 2.32
N ASP A 55 -6.67 5.17 1.00
CA ASP A 55 -6.05 6.11 0.07
C ASP A 55 -6.46 7.56 0.33
N ILE A 56 -7.75 7.82 0.48
CA ILE A 56 -8.28 9.17 0.76
C ILE A 56 -8.18 9.59 2.23
N ASN A 57 -7.63 8.73 3.10
CA ASN A 57 -7.59 8.95 4.55
C ASN A 57 -8.98 9.31 5.12
N PHE A 58 -9.98 8.48 4.80
CA PHE A 58 -11.36 8.73 5.19
C PHE A 58 -11.50 9.02 6.70
N LEU A 59 -12.07 10.16 7.03
CA LEU A 59 -12.27 10.65 8.42
C LEU A 59 -10.99 10.63 9.28
N TRP A 60 -9.82 10.79 8.69
CA TRP A 60 -8.50 10.71 9.36
C TRP A 60 -8.22 9.37 10.06
N LEU A 61 -8.97 8.33 9.72
CA LEU A 61 -8.87 7.02 10.35
C LEU A 61 -7.57 6.30 10.00
N PHE A 62 -7.05 6.51 8.78
CA PHE A 62 -5.93 5.75 8.23
C PHE A 62 -4.62 6.54 8.14
N GLY A 63 -4.66 7.86 8.37
CA GLY A 63 -3.52 8.76 8.19
C GLY A 63 -3.20 9.04 6.71
N LYS A 64 -2.49 10.15 6.47
CA LYS A 64 -2.13 10.57 5.10
C LYS A 64 -1.34 9.50 4.34
N SER A 65 -1.55 9.45 3.03
CA SER A 65 -0.75 8.69 2.06
C SER A 65 -0.12 9.68 1.06
N PRO A 66 1.00 9.33 0.40
CA PRO A 66 1.55 10.15 -0.68
C PRO A 66 0.53 10.34 -1.79
N GLY A 67 0.40 11.60 -2.27
CA GLY A 67 -0.40 11.91 -3.45
C GLY A 67 0.31 11.51 -4.75
N PHE A 68 -0.40 11.57 -5.88
CA PHE A 68 0.22 11.32 -7.20
C PHE A 68 1.38 12.25 -7.52
N ILE A 69 1.31 13.53 -7.08
CA ILE A 69 2.38 14.51 -7.28
C ILE A 69 3.62 14.09 -6.48
N ASP A 70 3.45 13.68 -5.22
CA ASP A 70 4.56 13.22 -4.38
C ASP A 70 5.23 11.97 -4.97
N ILE A 71 4.45 11.12 -5.65
CA ILE A 71 4.96 9.90 -6.29
C ILE A 71 5.77 10.23 -7.55
N LYS A 72 5.33 11.22 -8.35
CA LYS A 72 6.06 11.66 -9.55
C LYS A 72 7.34 12.43 -9.24
N THR A 73 7.37 13.12 -8.11
CA THR A 73 8.52 13.91 -7.65
C THR A 73 8.96 13.44 -6.26
N PRO A 74 9.54 12.22 -6.17
CA PRO A 74 9.92 11.66 -4.89
C PRO A 74 11.02 12.49 -4.23
N PRO A 75 11.02 12.60 -2.89
CA PRO A 75 12.05 13.33 -2.18
C PRO A 75 13.40 12.67 -2.40
N THR A 76 14.35 13.41 -2.97
CA THR A 76 15.73 12.98 -3.12
C THR A 76 16.53 13.41 -1.91
N TYR A 77 17.10 12.44 -1.20
CA TYR A 77 18.00 12.68 -0.07
C TYR A 77 19.46 12.62 -0.56
N ALA A 78 19.85 13.62 -1.35
CA ALA A 78 21.26 13.76 -1.76
C ALA A 78 22.13 14.20 -0.56
N ALA A 79 23.38 13.74 -0.55
CA ALA A 79 24.38 14.26 0.37
C ALA A 79 24.71 15.70 0.00
N SER A 80 24.90 16.58 1.00
CA SER A 80 25.51 17.90 0.79
C SER A 80 27.02 17.74 0.79
N GLU A 81 27.67 18.19 -0.25
CA GLU A 81 29.12 18.14 -0.39
C GLU A 81 29.75 19.46 0.00
N ILE A 82 30.83 19.42 0.75
CA ILE A 82 31.60 20.58 1.20
C ILE A 82 32.90 20.61 0.44
N TYR A 83 33.14 21.68 -0.27
CA TYR A 83 34.35 21.90 -1.09
C TYR A 83 35.20 23.04 -0.50
N SER A 84 36.50 22.92 -0.64
CA SER A 84 37.44 24.02 -0.42
C SER A 84 37.36 25.05 -1.57
N ALA A 85 37.99 26.21 -1.39
CA ALA A 85 38.04 27.26 -2.40
C ALA A 85 38.68 26.81 -3.73
N ASP A 86 39.56 25.81 -3.67
CA ASP A 86 40.23 25.16 -4.81
C ASP A 86 39.45 23.93 -5.34
N SER A 87 38.15 23.82 -5.00
CA SER A 87 37.24 22.73 -5.45
C SER A 87 37.64 21.33 -5.00
N VAL A 88 38.42 21.19 -3.93
CA VAL A 88 38.73 19.89 -3.33
C VAL A 88 37.59 19.51 -2.38
N LEU A 89 37.07 18.28 -2.51
CA LEU A 89 36.02 17.76 -1.63
C LEU A 89 36.62 17.56 -0.21
N ILE A 90 36.15 18.37 0.75
CA ILE A 90 36.57 18.29 2.17
C ILE A 90 35.76 17.23 2.91
N GLY A 91 34.45 17.11 2.58
CA GLY A 91 33.58 16.17 3.25
C GLY A 91 32.17 16.15 2.71
N ARG A 92 31.39 15.20 3.22
CA ARG A 92 29.97 15.03 2.87
C ARG A 92 29.13 15.06 4.15
N PHE A 93 28.07 15.83 4.13
CA PHE A 93 27.06 15.85 5.19
C PHE A 93 25.78 15.21 4.67
N TYR A 94 25.35 14.13 5.29
CA TYR A 94 24.21 13.35 4.84
C TYR A 94 23.44 12.72 6.00
N LYS A 95 22.14 12.57 5.80
CA LYS A 95 21.30 11.75 6.68
C LYS A 95 21.40 10.26 6.29
N GLU A 96 21.54 10.00 5.01
CA GLU A 96 21.77 8.69 4.41
C GLU A 96 22.86 8.83 3.35
N ASN A 97 23.89 8.01 3.44
CA ASN A 97 24.99 8.02 2.46
C ASN A 97 24.52 7.39 1.16
N ARG A 98 24.00 8.20 0.24
CA ARG A 98 23.53 7.77 -1.06
C ARG A 98 24.25 8.53 -2.15
N THR A 99 24.78 7.78 -3.11
CA THR A 99 25.30 8.33 -4.36
C THR A 99 24.29 8.00 -5.48
N PRO A 100 23.58 8.99 -6.03
CA PRO A 100 22.71 8.77 -7.16
C PRO A 100 23.48 8.21 -8.34
N VAL A 101 22.97 7.16 -8.96
CA VAL A 101 23.50 6.57 -10.20
C VAL A 101 22.38 6.55 -11.24
N LYS A 102 22.75 6.66 -12.52
CA LYS A 102 21.77 6.53 -13.60
C LYS A 102 21.53 5.05 -13.89
N TYR A 103 20.36 4.77 -14.44
CA TYR A 103 19.98 3.40 -14.78
C TYR A 103 21.00 2.72 -15.73
N GLU A 104 21.52 3.48 -16.69
CA GLU A 104 22.48 3.05 -17.70
C GLU A 104 23.87 2.73 -17.12
N GLU A 105 24.18 3.28 -15.94
CA GLU A 105 25.45 3.06 -15.24
C GLU A 105 25.44 1.75 -14.44
N VAL A 106 24.28 1.14 -14.28
CA VAL A 106 24.13 -0.11 -13.53
C VAL A 106 24.17 -1.30 -14.47
N THR A 107 25.01 -2.28 -14.15
CA THR A 107 25.19 -3.46 -15.02
C THR A 107 23.90 -4.29 -15.14
N PRO A 108 23.60 -4.88 -16.31
CA PRO A 108 22.46 -5.78 -16.47
C PRO A 108 22.49 -6.98 -15.51
N ALA A 109 23.69 -7.46 -15.16
CA ALA A 109 23.87 -8.53 -14.19
C ALA A 109 23.30 -8.19 -12.80
N PHE A 110 23.43 -6.92 -12.38
CA PHE A 110 22.85 -6.47 -11.12
C PHE A 110 21.31 -6.52 -11.15
N TRP A 111 20.71 -6.02 -12.24
CA TRP A 111 19.25 -6.06 -12.40
C TRP A 111 18.72 -7.48 -12.40
N ASN A 112 19.37 -8.37 -13.14
CA ASN A 112 18.98 -9.78 -13.18
C ASN A 112 19.09 -10.44 -11.80
N ALA A 113 20.17 -10.18 -11.08
CA ALA A 113 20.35 -10.71 -9.72
C ALA A 113 19.30 -10.18 -8.75
N LEU A 114 19.00 -8.86 -8.79
CA LEU A 114 17.99 -8.24 -7.95
C LEU A 114 16.60 -8.84 -8.21
N ILE A 115 16.20 -8.93 -9.48
CA ILE A 115 14.89 -9.47 -9.88
C ILE A 115 14.78 -10.94 -9.47
N SER A 116 15.81 -11.75 -9.76
CA SER A 116 15.79 -13.19 -9.44
C SER A 116 15.73 -13.48 -7.94
N THR A 117 16.29 -12.58 -7.12
CA THR A 117 16.34 -12.78 -5.65
C THR A 117 15.11 -12.22 -4.93
N GLU A 118 14.66 -11.03 -5.34
CA GLU A 118 13.64 -10.29 -4.61
C GLU A 118 12.24 -10.45 -5.20
N ASP A 119 12.14 -10.63 -6.54
CA ASP A 119 10.85 -10.62 -7.23
C ASP A 119 10.93 -11.32 -8.59
N GLU A 120 11.08 -12.65 -8.61
CA GLU A 120 11.25 -13.47 -9.82
C GLU A 120 10.21 -13.18 -10.91
N ARG A 121 9.00 -12.76 -10.51
CA ARG A 121 7.89 -12.46 -11.42
C ARG A 121 7.67 -10.95 -11.67
N PHE A 122 8.69 -10.12 -11.44
CA PHE A 122 8.62 -8.66 -11.55
C PHE A 122 7.92 -8.17 -12.81
N TYR A 123 8.23 -8.76 -13.96
CA TYR A 123 7.65 -8.38 -15.26
C TYR A 123 6.23 -8.96 -15.53
N SER A 124 5.69 -9.77 -14.62
CA SER A 124 4.39 -10.43 -14.81
C SER A 124 3.26 -9.86 -13.96
N HIS A 125 3.53 -8.81 -13.17
CA HIS A 125 2.54 -8.15 -12.35
C HIS A 125 2.75 -6.62 -12.35
N ASN A 126 1.72 -5.87 -11.90
CA ASN A 126 1.75 -4.41 -11.78
C ASN A 126 1.82 -4.00 -10.31
N GLY A 127 3.01 -4.13 -9.72
CA GLY A 127 3.30 -3.73 -8.34
C GLY A 127 2.81 -4.69 -7.25
N ILE A 128 1.86 -5.59 -7.52
CA ILE A 128 1.36 -6.61 -6.57
C ILE A 128 1.40 -7.98 -7.22
N ASP A 129 2.17 -8.92 -6.64
CA ASP A 129 2.21 -10.31 -7.07
C ASP A 129 1.21 -11.15 -6.26
N PHE A 130 0.00 -11.35 -6.80
CA PHE A 130 -1.04 -12.17 -6.17
C PHE A 130 -0.66 -13.65 -6.07
N MET A 131 0.14 -14.16 -7.02
CA MET A 131 0.62 -15.54 -6.97
C MET A 131 1.65 -15.72 -5.86
N GLY A 132 2.56 -14.75 -5.68
CA GLY A 132 3.50 -14.73 -4.57
C GLY A 132 2.81 -14.65 -3.22
N ILE A 133 1.77 -13.82 -3.09
CA ILE A 133 0.94 -13.75 -1.87
C ILE A 133 0.28 -15.10 -1.59
N GLY A 134 -0.32 -15.73 -2.62
CA GLY A 134 -0.92 -17.08 -2.48
C GLY A 134 0.09 -18.12 -2.04
N GLY A 135 1.30 -18.11 -2.61
CA GLY A 135 2.41 -18.99 -2.20
C GLY A 135 2.82 -18.77 -0.74
N ALA A 136 3.00 -17.51 -0.33
CA ALA A 136 3.36 -17.18 1.04
C ALA A 136 2.30 -17.59 2.06
N ILE A 137 1.01 -17.42 1.73
CA ILE A 137 -0.10 -17.91 2.58
C ILE A 137 -0.04 -19.44 2.71
N LYS A 138 0.15 -20.15 1.59
CA LYS A 138 0.29 -21.60 1.60
C LYS A 138 1.45 -22.03 2.50
N ASP A 139 2.63 -21.43 2.34
CA ASP A 139 3.81 -21.75 3.13
C ASP A 139 3.58 -21.47 4.62
N ALA A 140 2.90 -20.38 4.96
CA ALA A 140 2.54 -20.06 6.35
C ALA A 140 1.58 -21.09 6.96
N VAL A 141 0.62 -21.58 6.18
CA VAL A 141 -0.35 -22.62 6.66
C VAL A 141 0.30 -23.99 6.77
N THR A 142 1.20 -24.34 5.86
CA THR A 142 1.86 -25.66 5.85
C THR A 142 3.10 -25.74 6.72
N GLY A 143 3.57 -24.60 7.27
CA GLY A 143 4.81 -24.56 8.07
C GLY A 143 6.08 -24.77 7.25
N SER A 144 6.02 -24.64 5.93
CA SER A 144 7.13 -24.94 5.01
C SER A 144 8.22 -23.86 4.95
N GLY A 145 8.19 -22.89 5.86
CA GLY A 145 9.07 -21.71 5.85
C GLY A 145 8.43 -20.53 5.11
N GLY A 146 8.76 -19.30 5.52
CA GLY A 146 8.16 -18.10 4.96
C GLY A 146 8.99 -17.52 3.81
N ARG A 147 8.53 -17.65 2.57
CA ARG A 147 9.07 -16.80 1.49
C ARG A 147 8.49 -15.39 1.59
N GLY A 148 9.28 -14.37 1.22
CA GLY A 148 8.78 -13.01 1.10
C GLY A 148 7.73 -12.90 -0.02
N ALA A 149 6.62 -12.19 0.28
CA ALA A 149 5.57 -11.91 -0.72
C ALA A 149 5.54 -10.44 -1.11
N SER A 150 6.57 -9.67 -0.79
CA SER A 150 6.64 -8.24 -1.13
C SER A 150 7.43 -8.08 -2.42
N THR A 151 6.83 -7.39 -3.40
CA THR A 151 7.47 -7.09 -4.69
C THR A 151 8.54 -6.00 -4.54
N ILE A 152 9.44 -5.88 -5.53
CA ILE A 152 10.43 -4.79 -5.62
C ILE A 152 9.72 -3.43 -5.56
N THR A 153 8.61 -3.27 -6.28
CA THR A 153 7.84 -2.00 -6.29
C THR A 153 7.25 -1.68 -4.91
N GLN A 154 6.80 -2.67 -4.15
CA GLN A 154 6.35 -2.46 -2.76
C GLN A 154 7.51 -2.10 -1.83
N GLN A 155 8.68 -2.70 -2.02
CA GLN A 155 9.88 -2.35 -1.26
C GLN A 155 10.35 -0.93 -1.60
N LEU A 156 10.30 -0.55 -2.88
CA LEU A 156 10.56 0.81 -3.34
C LEU A 156 9.59 1.80 -2.70
N ALA A 157 8.29 1.53 -2.77
CA ALA A 157 7.25 2.35 -2.14
C ALA A 157 7.50 2.55 -0.64
N LYS A 158 7.78 1.47 0.08
CA LYS A 158 8.08 1.49 1.52
C LYS A 158 9.30 2.37 1.84
N ASN A 159 10.40 2.22 1.10
CA ASN A 159 11.69 2.85 1.39
C ASN A 159 11.76 4.29 0.89
N MET A 160 11.29 4.56 -0.34
CA MET A 160 11.32 5.88 -0.95
C MET A 160 10.40 6.86 -0.21
N PHE A 161 9.17 6.45 0.09
CA PHE A 161 8.19 7.30 0.76
C PHE A 161 8.19 7.11 2.28
N ARG A 162 9.06 6.26 2.82
CA ARG A 162 9.17 6.00 4.27
C ARG A 162 7.80 5.77 4.92
N VAL A 163 6.95 5.00 4.26
CA VAL A 163 5.53 4.80 4.62
C VAL A 163 5.35 4.44 6.09
N ARG A 164 6.28 3.67 6.65
CA ARG A 164 6.19 3.20 8.05
C ARG A 164 6.67 4.19 9.10
N THR A 165 7.45 5.20 8.70
CA THR A 165 8.13 6.12 9.61
C THR A 165 7.67 7.57 9.49
N GLN A 166 7.34 8.03 8.28
CA GLN A 166 6.93 9.41 8.04
C GLN A 166 5.41 9.61 7.98
N TYR A 167 4.67 8.57 7.59
CA TYR A 167 3.23 8.68 7.47
C TYR A 167 2.52 8.11 8.70
N SER A 168 1.55 8.86 9.19
CA SER A 168 0.68 8.43 10.26
C SER A 168 -0.20 7.25 9.83
N SER A 169 -0.48 6.36 10.76
CA SER A 169 -1.49 5.31 10.58
C SER A 169 -2.91 5.75 10.94
N GLY A 170 -3.10 7.04 11.21
CA GLY A 170 -4.37 7.61 11.64
C GLY A 170 -4.86 7.09 12.99
N LEU A 171 -6.12 7.34 13.29
CA LEU A 171 -6.73 6.92 14.56
C LEU A 171 -6.74 5.39 14.72
N LEU A 172 -7.01 4.65 13.63
CA LEU A 172 -7.04 3.18 13.66
C LEU A 172 -5.67 2.54 13.85
N GLY A 173 -4.61 3.26 13.55
CA GLY A 173 -3.25 2.76 13.76
C GLY A 173 -2.83 2.62 15.23
N HIS A 174 -3.62 3.14 16.16
CA HIS A 174 -3.43 2.92 17.60
C HIS A 174 -3.99 1.57 18.06
N VAL A 175 -4.82 0.90 17.23
CA VAL A 175 -5.35 -0.42 17.54
C VAL A 175 -4.29 -1.48 17.21
N PRO A 176 -3.93 -2.37 18.16
CA PRO A 176 -2.96 -3.43 17.93
C PRO A 176 -3.30 -4.27 16.69
N GLY A 177 -2.32 -4.53 15.84
CA GLY A 177 -2.48 -5.28 14.59
C GLY A 177 -2.99 -4.46 13.39
N LEU A 178 -3.87 -3.47 13.57
CA LEU A 178 -4.38 -2.67 12.46
C LEU A 178 -3.30 -1.76 11.84
N ARG A 179 -2.36 -1.29 12.63
CA ARG A 179 -1.24 -0.47 12.12
C ARG A 179 -0.50 -1.15 10.97
N MET A 180 -0.13 -2.42 11.15
CA MET A 180 0.60 -3.17 10.11
C MET A 180 -0.24 -3.37 8.85
N LEU A 181 -1.53 -3.68 9.02
CA LEU A 181 -2.46 -3.82 7.91
C LEU A 181 -2.60 -2.51 7.12
N ILE A 182 -2.80 -1.39 7.81
CA ILE A 182 -2.91 -0.06 7.19
C ILE A 182 -1.63 0.30 6.43
N MET A 183 -0.46 0.10 7.06
CA MET A 183 0.82 0.40 6.41
C MET A 183 1.05 -0.48 5.18
N LYS A 184 0.72 -1.77 5.27
CA LYS A 184 0.83 -2.68 4.13
C LYS A 184 -0.12 -2.32 3.00
N SER A 185 -1.36 -1.92 3.33
CA SER A 185 -2.32 -1.42 2.33
C SER A 185 -1.81 -0.16 1.62
N LYS A 186 -1.17 0.76 2.34
CA LYS A 186 -0.53 1.94 1.74
C LYS A 186 0.62 1.57 0.81
N GLU A 187 1.48 0.61 1.21
CA GLU A 187 2.54 0.09 0.35
C GLU A 187 1.96 -0.46 -0.97
N TRP A 188 0.86 -1.21 -0.92
CA TRP A 188 0.19 -1.74 -2.11
C TRP A 188 -0.39 -0.64 -3.00
N ILE A 189 -1.09 0.32 -2.41
CA ILE A 189 -1.69 1.44 -3.15
C ILE A 189 -0.60 2.26 -3.87
N ILE A 190 0.51 2.57 -3.17
CA ILE A 190 1.62 3.33 -3.74
C ILE A 190 2.32 2.50 -4.82
N ALA A 191 2.52 1.20 -4.61
CA ALA A 191 3.13 0.33 -5.60
C ALA A 191 2.31 0.30 -6.90
N VAL A 192 1.00 0.15 -6.82
CA VAL A 192 0.12 0.24 -8.00
C VAL A 192 0.19 1.62 -8.67
N LYS A 193 0.23 2.71 -7.88
CA LYS A 193 0.36 4.07 -8.43
C LYS A 193 1.71 4.34 -9.10
N LEU A 194 2.78 3.63 -8.69
CA LEU A 194 4.11 3.72 -9.33
C LEU A 194 4.16 3.02 -10.68
N GLU A 195 3.34 1.99 -10.87
CA GLU A 195 3.29 1.20 -12.11
C GLU A 195 2.31 1.79 -13.16
N LEU A 196 1.47 2.78 -12.76
CA LEU A 196 0.52 3.48 -13.64
C LEU A 196 1.17 4.73 -14.28
#